data_31b84c2dc0a5e92667aceedd97dc9811
#
_entry.id   31b84c2dc0a5e92667aceedd97dc9811
#
_cell.length_a   1.000
_cell.length_b   1.000
_cell.length_c   1.000
_cell.angle_alpha   90.00
_cell.angle_beta   90.00
_cell.angle_gamma   90.00
#
_symmetry.space_group_name_H-M   'P 1'
#
loop_
_entity.id
_entity.type
_entity.pdbx_description
1 polymer ?
#
loop_
_entity_poly.entity_id
_entity_poly.type
_entity_poly.pdbx_seq_one_letter_code
_entity_poly.pdbx_strand_id
1 'polypeptide(L)' 'MVFDKIKSIIVDQLDADENEVTMEANIQDDLGADSLDVVDLVMSIEENFDIEIPDEDVENIQTVGDIVKYIEAKVEE' A
#
# COMPACT_ATOMS: atom_id res chain seq x y z
N MET A 1 5.86 3.06 12.84
CA MET A 1 4.42 2.78 12.67
C MET A 1 4.17 2.26 11.26
N VAL A 2 3.16 1.45 11.11
CA VAL A 2 2.85 0.82 9.82
C VAL A 2 2.61 1.86 8.73
N PHE A 3 1.84 2.89 9.03
CA PHE A 3 1.53 3.93 8.05
C PHE A 3 2.80 4.58 7.49
N ASP A 4 3.72 4.95 8.35
CA ASP A 4 4.96 5.63 7.94
C ASP A 4 5.77 4.75 6.99
N LYS A 5 5.82 3.45 7.28
CA LYS A 5 6.58 2.51 6.46
C LYS A 5 5.91 2.31 5.10
N ILE A 6 4.59 2.18 5.10
CA ILE A 6 3.83 2.05 3.85
C ILE A 6 3.94 3.31 3.01
N LYS A 7 3.88 4.48 3.64
CA LYS A 7 4.06 5.76 2.96
C LYS A 7 5.41 5.82 2.24
N SER A 8 6.48 5.42 2.92
CA SER A 8 7.82 5.39 2.31
C SER A 8 7.87 4.46 1.12
N ILE A 9 7.23 3.31 1.22
CA ILE A 9 7.19 2.34 0.13
C ILE A 9 6.45 2.93 -1.08
N ILE A 10 5.32 3.56 -0.84
CA ILE A 10 4.52 4.17 -1.90
C ILE A 10 5.28 5.29 -2.59
N VAL A 11 5.92 6.15 -1.82
CA VAL A 11 6.72 7.26 -2.37
C VAL A 11 7.81 6.72 -3.30
N ASP A 12 8.48 5.64 -2.86
CA ASP A 12 9.53 5.01 -3.64
C ASP A 12 9.01 4.35 -4.92
N GLN A 13 7.93 3.60 -4.80
CA GLN A 13 7.41 2.79 -5.91
C GLN A 13 6.69 3.62 -6.97
N LEU A 14 5.93 4.61 -6.53
CA LEU A 14 5.09 5.40 -7.42
C LEU A 14 5.66 6.77 -7.72
N ASP A 15 6.81 7.10 -7.15
CA ASP A 15 7.41 8.43 -7.27
C ASP A 15 6.40 9.52 -6.87
N ALA A 16 5.64 9.24 -5.82
CA ALA A 16 4.59 10.13 -5.34
C ALA A 16 5.15 11.12 -4.32
N ASP A 17 4.47 12.26 -4.22
CA ASP A 17 4.81 13.27 -3.20
C ASP A 17 4.32 12.75 -1.86
N GLU A 18 5.17 12.78 -0.84
CA GLU A 18 4.78 12.28 0.48
C GLU A 18 3.57 13.02 1.07
N ASN A 19 3.36 14.27 0.67
CA ASN A 19 2.20 15.05 1.13
C ASN A 19 0.90 14.55 0.54
N GLU A 20 0.96 13.80 -0.56
CA GLU A 20 -0.22 13.24 -1.19
C GLU A 20 -0.57 11.86 -0.65
N VAL A 21 0.35 11.23 0.07
CA VAL A 21 0.14 9.90 0.63
C VAL A 21 -0.52 10.02 1.99
N THR A 22 -1.85 9.98 1.99
CA THR A 22 -2.65 10.04 3.22
C THR A 22 -3.49 8.78 3.32
N MET A 23 -4.09 8.55 4.48
CA MET A 23 -4.95 7.37 4.66
C MET A 23 -6.12 7.36 3.70
N GLU A 24 -6.60 8.53 3.30
CA GLU A 24 -7.74 8.66 2.40
C GLU A 24 -7.36 8.63 0.93
N ALA A 25 -6.09 8.73 0.61
CA ALA A 25 -5.63 8.77 -0.77
C ALA A 25 -5.95 7.47 -1.49
N ASN A 26 -6.58 7.58 -2.65
CA ASN A 26 -6.86 6.44 -3.50
C ASN A 26 -5.61 6.16 -4.34
N ILE A 27 -5.14 4.92 -4.30
CA ILE A 27 -3.88 4.56 -4.95
C ILE A 27 -3.95 4.77 -6.45
N GLN A 28 -5.05 4.41 -7.08
CA GLN A 28 -5.20 4.55 -8.52
C GLN A 28 -5.60 5.96 -8.93
N ASP A 29 -6.59 6.53 -8.24
CA ASP A 29 -7.15 7.82 -8.64
C ASP A 29 -6.31 9.01 -8.19
N ASP A 30 -5.82 8.96 -6.96
CA ASP A 30 -5.07 10.10 -6.39
C ASP A 30 -3.58 9.99 -6.62
N LEU A 31 -3.03 8.78 -6.58
CA LEU A 31 -1.59 8.56 -6.73
C LEU A 31 -1.21 8.11 -8.13
N GLY A 32 -2.18 7.87 -9.00
CA GLY A 32 -1.95 7.57 -10.40
C GLY A 32 -1.38 6.20 -10.70
N ALA A 33 -1.52 5.25 -9.78
CA ALA A 33 -1.03 3.88 -10.01
C ALA A 33 -1.98 3.11 -10.91
N ASP A 34 -1.43 2.36 -11.87
CA ASP A 34 -2.25 1.43 -12.64
C ASP A 34 -2.18 0.04 -11.99
N SER A 35 -2.80 -0.96 -12.63
CA SER A 35 -2.89 -2.31 -12.07
C SER A 35 -1.51 -2.92 -11.82
N LEU A 36 -0.57 -2.70 -12.72
CA LEU A 36 0.79 -3.24 -12.56
C LEU A 36 1.52 -2.54 -11.42
N ASP A 37 1.32 -1.24 -11.29
CA ASP A 37 1.93 -0.49 -10.19
C ASP A 37 1.41 -0.98 -8.85
N VAL A 38 0.10 -1.28 -8.77
CA VAL A 38 -0.50 -1.80 -7.55
C VAL A 38 0.09 -3.16 -7.19
N VAL A 39 0.27 -4.04 -8.18
CA VAL A 39 0.88 -5.35 -7.96
C VAL A 39 2.31 -5.21 -7.44
N ASP A 40 3.10 -4.35 -8.08
CA ASP A 40 4.49 -4.12 -7.66
C ASP A 40 4.54 -3.54 -6.24
N LEU A 41 3.63 -2.62 -5.94
CA LEU A 41 3.55 -2.02 -4.61
C LEU A 41 3.25 -3.08 -3.56
N VAL A 42 2.27 -3.93 -3.83
CA VAL A 42 1.88 -5.01 -2.91
C VAL A 42 3.07 -5.95 -2.68
N MET A 43 3.80 -6.30 -3.74
CA MET A 43 4.97 -7.18 -3.60
C MET A 43 6.03 -6.55 -2.71
N SER A 44 6.27 -5.25 -2.86
CA SER A 44 7.22 -4.54 -2.01
C SER A 44 6.79 -4.55 -0.55
N ILE A 45 5.50 -4.37 -0.31
CA ILE A 45 4.94 -4.40 1.04
C ILE A 45 5.11 -5.79 1.64
N GLU A 46 4.83 -6.84 0.86
CA GLU A 46 4.99 -8.21 1.33
C GLU A 46 6.43 -8.49 1.77
N GLU A 47 7.38 -8.02 0.99
CA GLU A 47 8.80 -8.21 1.31
C GLU A 47 9.22 -7.43 2.56
N ASN A 48 8.71 -6.21 2.71
CA ASN A 48 9.08 -5.36 3.84
C ASN A 48 8.52 -5.83 5.17
N PHE A 49 7.33 -6.43 5.14
CA PHE A 49 6.66 -6.91 6.35
C PHE A 49 6.71 -8.42 6.52
N ASP A 50 7.29 -9.11 5.55
CA ASP A 50 7.41 -10.58 5.56
C ASP A 50 6.05 -11.26 5.71
N ILE A 51 5.10 -10.86 4.88
CA ILE A 51 3.73 -11.41 4.87
C ILE A 51 3.31 -11.72 3.44
N GLU A 52 2.20 -12.44 3.30
CA GLU A 52 1.60 -12.70 2.00
C GLU A 52 0.24 -12.01 1.92
N ILE A 53 -0.03 -11.38 0.78
CA ILE A 53 -1.32 -10.76 0.51
C ILE A 53 -1.94 -11.46 -0.69
N PRO A 54 -3.01 -12.26 -0.49
CA PRO A 54 -3.66 -12.96 -1.61
C PRO A 54 -4.21 -11.98 -2.64
N ASP A 55 -4.26 -12.40 -3.89
CA ASP A 55 -4.76 -11.56 -4.98
C ASP A 55 -6.18 -11.07 -4.72
N GLU A 56 -7.02 -11.90 -4.13
CA GLU A 56 -8.40 -11.49 -3.83
C GLU A 56 -8.46 -10.36 -2.81
N ASP A 57 -7.49 -10.30 -1.91
CA ASP A 57 -7.40 -9.20 -0.95
C ASP A 57 -6.86 -7.95 -1.61
N VAL A 58 -5.95 -8.10 -2.57
CA VAL A 58 -5.42 -6.98 -3.33
C VAL A 58 -6.54 -6.25 -4.06
N GLU A 59 -7.50 -7.00 -4.60
CA GLU A 59 -8.64 -6.41 -5.31
C GLU A 59 -9.50 -5.51 -4.43
N ASN A 60 -9.48 -5.74 -3.12
CA ASN A 60 -10.27 -4.96 -2.16
C ASN A 60 -9.51 -3.72 -1.66
N ILE A 61 -8.24 -3.59 -1.99
CA ILE A 61 -7.43 -2.47 -1.59
C ILE A 61 -7.62 -1.33 -2.58
N GLN A 62 -8.14 -0.21 -2.11
CA GLN A 62 -8.37 0.98 -2.93
C GLN A 62 -7.59 2.18 -2.42
N THR A 63 -7.49 2.33 -1.12
CA THR A 63 -6.82 3.48 -0.49
C THR A 63 -5.61 3.05 0.31
N VAL A 64 -4.78 4.03 0.64
CA VAL A 64 -3.63 3.81 1.54
C VAL A 64 -4.12 3.25 2.88
N GLY A 65 -5.23 3.78 3.39
CA GLY A 65 -5.81 3.31 4.64
C GLY A 65 -6.19 1.84 4.60
N ASP A 66 -6.68 1.37 3.45
CA ASP A 66 -7.02 -0.05 3.30
C ASP A 66 -5.79 -0.93 3.47
N ILE A 67 -4.66 -0.50 2.88
CA ILE A 67 -3.40 -1.22 3.02
C ILE A 67 -2.94 -1.21 4.47
N VAL A 68 -2.97 -0.05 5.10
CA VAL A 68 -2.50 0.11 6.48
C VAL A 68 -3.30 -0.80 7.42
N LYS A 69 -4.61 -0.78 7.29
CA LYS A 69 -5.47 -1.63 8.13
C LYS A 69 -5.20 -3.11 7.90
N TYR A 70 -5.03 -3.49 6.65
CA TYR A 70 -4.74 -4.89 6.33
C TYR A 70 -3.42 -5.33 6.97
N ILE A 71 -2.39 -4.52 6.82
CA ILE A 71 -1.07 -4.85 7.36
C ILE A 71 -1.09 -4.87 8.89
N GLU A 72 -1.75 -3.90 9.51
CA GLU A 72 -1.85 -3.87 10.97
C GLU A 72 -2.52 -5.13 11.51
N ALA A 73 -3.55 -5.60 10.83
CA ALA A 73 -4.24 -6.82 11.24
C ALA A 73 -3.33 -8.05 11.13
N LYS A 74 -2.43 -8.04 10.15
CA LYS A 74 -1.52 -9.15 9.93
C LYS A 74 -0.33 -9.15 10.89
N VAL A 75 0.26 -7.99 11.14
CA VAL A 75 1.48 -7.92 11.95
C VAL A 75 1.23 -7.85 13.45
N GLU A 76 0.03 -7.51 13.87
CA GLU A 76 -0.32 -7.44 15.28
C GLU A 76 -0.79 -8.78 15.85
N GLU A 77 -0.95 -9.76 14.99
CA GLU A 77 -1.25 -11.09 15.45
C GLU A 77 -0.01 -11.71 16.11
#